data_3e1d5c2f421335cd4317b59f16fa959b
#
_entry.id   3e1d5c2f421335cd4317b59f16fa959b
#
_cell.length_a   1.000
_cell.length_b   1.000
_cell.length_c   1.000
_cell.angle_alpha   90.00
_cell.angle_beta   90.00
_cell.angle_gamma   90.00
#
_symmetry.space_group_name_H-M   'P 1'
#
loop_
_entity.id
_entity.type
_entity.pdbx_description
1 polymer ?
#
loop_
_entity_poly.entity_id
_entity_poly.type
_entity_poly.pdbx_seq_one_letter_code
_entity_poly.pdbx_strand_id
1 'polypeptide(L)'
;MNQNKPLWPIGSLIVLTGLNLLDYLDRQLLAAVLTPIKDELRLSDEQLGTIQSEFMWGYFLTSPIFGYLGDRVARRWLVAAGVFVWSLGTLMSGHVSALGALIFYRVLVGFGEASFGTISPGWVADLFPANRRNNAISIFYLAIPVGSAFGYIIGSAVAARYGWRAAFLWAGYPGLLLAFLLFLLKEPPRGATEQAVGALKAEPPGGWRVYRELFNYPRYVLVIAGYVAQTFALGGFALWAPTFLYRVHHMGYEEAGRYFGLSLVVTGLVATLAGGFAATAWQRRTGTGYAWVLALSSLLTAPAAFVAFAAADLTISKIALAAAMFLIFLATGPVNTLILETVPVGMRASAMAGSIFSIHMFGDLWSPRLVGYLSDRWGDLQKAALWVLPGALVVSAFFWCWLVLWTKRENARAAGVPRS
;
A
#
# COMPACT_ATOMS: atom_id res chain seq x y z
N MET A 1 -22.15 32.13 23.21
CA MET A 1 -20.91 32.53 22.52
C MET A 1 -20.72 31.62 21.32
N ASN A 2 -21.12 32.11 20.14
CA ASN A 2 -21.05 31.38 18.85
C ASN A 2 -19.59 31.40 18.39
N GLN A 3 -18.81 30.37 18.72
CA GLN A 3 -17.50 30.19 18.09
C GLN A 3 -17.74 29.62 16.70
N ASN A 4 -17.78 30.47 15.71
CA ASN A 4 -17.61 30.08 14.30
C ASN A 4 -16.25 29.41 14.15
N LYS A 5 -16.21 28.07 14.36
CA LYS A 5 -15.03 27.26 14.10
C LYS A 5 -14.69 27.42 12.62
N PRO A 6 -13.46 27.80 12.26
CA PRO A 6 -13.11 27.97 10.87
C PRO A 6 -13.36 26.67 10.10
N LEU A 7 -14.17 26.71 9.06
CA LEU A 7 -14.51 25.54 8.21
C LEU A 7 -13.31 25.07 7.36
N TRP A 8 -12.27 25.89 7.23
CA TRP A 8 -11.13 25.61 6.38
C TRP A 8 -10.35 24.32 6.72
N PRO A 9 -10.17 23.85 7.98
CA PRO A 9 -9.49 22.60 8.25
C PRO A 9 -10.27 21.39 7.73
N ILE A 10 -11.61 21.41 7.85
CA ILE A 10 -12.49 20.35 7.34
C ILE A 10 -12.49 20.35 5.81
N GLY A 11 -12.59 21.51 5.17
CA GLY A 11 -12.50 21.62 3.72
C GLY A 11 -11.16 21.12 3.19
N SER A 12 -10.05 21.46 3.85
CA SER A 12 -8.73 20.92 3.50
C SER A 12 -8.66 19.40 3.67
N LEU A 13 -9.22 18.85 4.74
CA LEU A 13 -9.28 17.40 4.95
C LEU A 13 -10.07 16.71 3.83
N ILE A 14 -11.21 17.26 3.43
CA ILE A 14 -12.04 16.70 2.34
C ILE A 14 -11.25 16.68 1.02
N VAL A 15 -10.60 17.79 0.65
CA VAL A 15 -9.80 17.84 -0.57
C VAL A 15 -8.61 16.89 -0.52
N LEU A 16 -7.85 16.87 0.58
CA LEU A 16 -6.72 15.95 0.74
C LEU A 16 -7.15 14.47 0.77
N THR A 17 -8.29 14.16 1.39
CA THR A 17 -8.86 12.80 1.37
C THR A 17 -9.34 12.41 -0.03
N GLY A 18 -9.98 13.34 -0.76
CA GLY A 18 -10.38 13.13 -2.15
C GLY A 18 -9.17 12.89 -3.06
N LEU A 19 -8.08 13.63 -2.87
CA LEU A 19 -6.82 13.39 -3.58
C LEU A 19 -6.20 12.02 -3.23
N ASN A 20 -6.23 11.62 -1.96
CA ASN A 20 -5.75 10.31 -1.54
C ASN A 20 -6.59 9.17 -2.16
N LEU A 21 -7.89 9.39 -2.30
CA LEU A 21 -8.78 8.46 -3.00
C LEU A 21 -8.40 8.33 -4.48
N LEU A 22 -8.15 9.46 -5.16
CA LEU A 22 -7.72 9.46 -6.56
C LEU A 22 -6.33 8.84 -6.76
N ASP A 23 -5.38 9.10 -5.85
CA ASP A 23 -4.05 8.49 -5.84
C ASP A 23 -4.15 6.96 -5.87
N TYR A 24 -4.91 6.38 -4.93
CA TYR A 24 -5.08 4.94 -4.87
C TYR A 24 -5.99 4.36 -5.97
N LEU A 25 -6.92 5.14 -6.49
CA LEU A 25 -7.68 4.77 -7.69
C LEU A 25 -6.75 4.63 -8.89
N ASP A 26 -5.88 5.62 -9.13
CA ASP A 26 -4.92 5.62 -10.24
C ASP A 26 -3.92 4.47 -10.16
N ARG A 27 -3.40 4.17 -8.96
CA ARG A 27 -2.51 3.02 -8.74
C ARG A 27 -3.11 1.70 -9.20
N GLN A 28 -4.40 1.47 -8.94
CA GLN A 28 -5.07 0.22 -9.28
C GLN A 28 -5.66 0.20 -10.68
N LEU A 29 -5.76 1.36 -11.32
CA LEU A 29 -6.31 1.50 -12.66
C LEU A 29 -5.55 0.65 -13.68
N LEU A 30 -4.21 0.64 -13.62
CA LEU A 30 -3.38 -0.18 -14.51
C LEU A 30 -3.74 -1.66 -14.40
N ALA A 31 -3.90 -2.18 -13.19
CA ALA A 31 -4.27 -3.59 -12.98
C ALA A 31 -5.67 -3.91 -13.54
N ALA A 32 -6.58 -2.93 -13.47
CA ALA A 32 -7.92 -3.06 -14.03
C ALA A 32 -7.94 -3.08 -15.56
N VAL A 33 -6.94 -2.51 -16.25
CA VAL A 33 -6.89 -2.39 -17.72
C VAL A 33 -5.76 -3.19 -18.36
N LEU A 34 -5.14 -4.08 -17.63
CA LEU A 34 -3.91 -4.79 -18.01
C LEU A 34 -4.07 -5.59 -19.29
N THR A 35 -5.14 -6.37 -19.41
CA THR A 35 -5.37 -7.24 -20.57
C THR A 35 -5.67 -6.46 -21.85
N PRO A 36 -6.57 -5.47 -21.91
CA PRO A 36 -6.75 -4.65 -23.09
C PRO A 36 -5.47 -3.94 -23.57
N ILE A 37 -4.62 -3.49 -22.64
CA ILE A 37 -3.31 -2.91 -22.98
C ILE A 37 -2.42 -3.96 -23.63
N LYS A 38 -2.35 -5.18 -23.05
CA LYS A 38 -1.60 -6.30 -23.62
C LYS A 38 -1.99 -6.58 -25.06
N ASP A 39 -3.27 -6.75 -25.28
CA ASP A 39 -3.82 -7.19 -26.57
C ASP A 39 -3.58 -6.12 -27.65
N GLU A 40 -3.80 -4.85 -27.35
CA GLU A 40 -3.66 -3.78 -28.32
C GLU A 40 -2.19 -3.43 -28.61
N LEU A 41 -1.37 -3.33 -27.57
CA LEU A 41 0.06 -2.99 -27.72
C LEU A 41 0.95 -4.22 -27.96
N ARG A 42 0.36 -5.44 -27.99
CA ARG A 42 1.04 -6.73 -28.19
C ARG A 42 2.19 -6.95 -27.21
N LEU A 43 1.93 -6.67 -25.93
CA LEU A 43 2.93 -6.75 -24.87
C LEU A 43 3.02 -8.17 -24.28
N SER A 44 4.20 -8.51 -23.76
CA SER A 44 4.39 -9.68 -22.92
C SER A 44 3.90 -9.44 -21.50
N ASP A 45 3.70 -10.49 -20.70
CA ASP A 45 3.32 -10.37 -19.30
C ASP A 45 4.45 -9.76 -18.47
N GLU A 46 5.73 -10.04 -18.81
CA GLU A 46 6.87 -9.35 -18.19
C GLU A 46 6.82 -7.85 -18.41
N GLN A 47 6.50 -7.42 -19.63
CA GLN A 47 6.40 -5.99 -19.96
C GLN A 47 5.27 -5.31 -19.19
N LEU A 48 4.14 -5.98 -18.98
CA LEU A 48 3.04 -5.49 -18.15
C LEU A 48 3.45 -5.34 -16.68
N GLY A 49 4.11 -6.35 -16.13
CA GLY A 49 4.66 -6.28 -14.78
C GLY A 49 5.71 -5.18 -14.62
N THR A 50 6.53 -4.96 -15.65
CA THR A 50 7.54 -3.89 -15.68
C THR A 50 6.89 -2.51 -15.59
N ILE A 51 5.78 -2.25 -16.29
CA ILE A 51 5.06 -0.96 -16.19
C ILE A 51 4.71 -0.61 -14.74
N GLN A 52 4.29 -1.60 -13.95
CA GLN A 52 4.00 -1.40 -12.52
C GLN A 52 5.28 -1.20 -11.70
N SER A 53 6.33 -1.94 -11.99
CA SER A 53 7.63 -1.80 -11.29
C SER A 53 8.26 -0.43 -11.55
N GLU A 54 8.20 0.08 -12.78
CA GLU A 54 8.77 1.38 -13.14
C GLU A 54 8.02 2.56 -12.48
N PHE A 55 6.71 2.44 -12.29
CA PHE A 55 5.94 3.37 -11.46
C PHE A 55 6.52 3.44 -10.03
N MET A 56 6.80 2.28 -9.43
CA MET A 56 7.36 2.20 -8.08
C MET A 56 8.77 2.81 -8.00
N TRP A 57 9.60 2.66 -9.04
CA TRP A 57 10.89 3.36 -9.11
C TRP A 57 10.72 4.88 -9.11
N GLY A 58 9.79 5.42 -9.91
CA GLY A 58 9.47 6.84 -9.91
C GLY A 58 9.08 7.35 -8.53
N TYR A 59 8.20 6.63 -7.84
CA TYR A 59 7.74 6.95 -6.50
C TYR A 59 8.86 6.89 -5.46
N PHE A 60 9.60 5.79 -5.46
CA PHE A 60 10.63 5.50 -4.46
C PHE A 60 11.81 6.45 -4.51
N LEU A 61 12.39 6.68 -5.69
CA LEU A 61 13.56 7.54 -5.85
C LEU A 61 13.28 9.00 -5.50
N THR A 62 12.05 9.44 -5.64
CA THR A 62 11.68 10.86 -5.46
C THR A 62 11.09 11.16 -4.08
N SER A 63 10.58 10.15 -3.35
CA SER A 63 10.05 10.34 -2.00
C SER A 63 11.01 11.02 -1.03
N PRO A 64 12.32 10.67 -0.95
CA PRO A 64 13.26 11.37 -0.08
C PRO A 64 13.47 12.84 -0.47
N ILE A 65 13.43 13.14 -1.78
CA ILE A 65 13.56 14.51 -2.31
C ILE A 65 12.37 15.34 -1.84
N PHE A 66 11.15 14.81 -1.98
CA PHE A 66 9.94 15.50 -1.51
C PHE A 66 9.87 15.59 0.01
N GLY A 67 10.38 14.62 0.75
CA GLY A 67 10.56 14.74 2.20
C GLY A 67 11.43 15.94 2.56
N TYR A 68 12.59 16.05 1.94
CA TYR A 68 13.50 17.17 2.15
C TYR A 68 12.91 18.53 1.76
N LEU A 69 12.28 18.60 0.59
CA LEU A 69 11.64 19.82 0.10
C LEU A 69 10.40 20.19 0.93
N GLY A 70 9.63 19.19 1.36
CA GLY A 70 8.43 19.35 2.17
C GLY A 70 8.69 20.03 3.51
N ASP A 71 9.91 19.94 4.03
CA ASP A 71 10.32 20.63 5.24
C ASP A 71 10.75 22.11 5.01
N ARG A 72 11.02 22.52 3.77
CA ARG A 72 11.63 23.82 3.42
C ARG A 72 10.75 24.71 2.55
N VAL A 73 9.98 24.12 1.67
CA VAL A 73 9.11 24.82 0.71
C VAL A 73 7.66 24.71 1.17
N ALA A 74 6.80 25.69 0.85
CA ALA A 74 5.38 25.62 1.16
C ALA A 74 4.76 24.36 0.55
N ARG A 75 4.15 23.53 1.40
CA ARG A 75 3.62 22.19 1.07
C ARG A 75 2.59 22.25 -0.05
N ARG A 76 1.74 23.28 -0.05
CA ARG A 76 0.70 23.47 -1.07
C ARG A 76 1.26 23.50 -2.48
N TRP A 77 2.41 24.15 -2.70
CA TRP A 77 3.03 24.24 -4.02
C TRP A 77 3.63 22.91 -4.47
N LEU A 78 4.32 22.23 -3.57
CA LEU A 78 4.92 20.93 -3.86
C LEU A 78 3.85 19.88 -4.16
N VAL A 79 2.82 19.84 -3.32
CA VAL A 79 1.71 18.89 -3.50
C VAL A 79 0.92 19.22 -4.74
N ALA A 80 0.58 20.51 -5.01
CA ALA A 80 -0.15 20.89 -6.20
C ALA A 80 0.63 20.58 -7.49
N ALA A 81 1.94 20.86 -7.51
CA ALA A 81 2.79 20.50 -8.64
C ALA A 81 2.87 18.98 -8.84
N GLY A 82 3.03 18.19 -7.76
CA GLY A 82 3.02 16.75 -7.85
C GLY A 82 1.70 16.18 -8.33
N VAL A 83 0.56 16.66 -7.79
CA VAL A 83 -0.79 16.27 -8.24
C VAL A 83 -0.98 16.61 -9.73
N PHE A 84 -0.56 17.77 -10.16
CA PHE A 84 -0.61 18.16 -11.58
C PHE A 84 0.23 17.21 -12.45
N VAL A 85 1.46 16.92 -12.03
CA VAL A 85 2.38 16.04 -12.78
C VAL A 85 1.83 14.62 -12.89
N TRP A 86 1.35 14.03 -11.77
CA TRP A 86 0.80 12.67 -11.85
C TRP A 86 -0.48 12.63 -12.68
N SER A 87 -1.38 13.59 -12.48
CA SER A 87 -2.64 13.62 -13.23
C SER A 87 -2.42 13.81 -14.73
N LEU A 88 -1.42 14.63 -15.11
CA LEU A 88 -0.99 14.77 -16.49
C LEU A 88 -0.38 13.46 -17.00
N GLY A 89 0.46 12.78 -16.21
CA GLY A 89 1.04 11.48 -16.54
C GLY A 89 -0.03 10.41 -16.76
N THR A 90 -1.04 10.36 -15.89
CA THR A 90 -2.20 9.47 -16.03
C THR A 90 -2.98 9.79 -17.32
N LEU A 91 -3.31 11.05 -17.54
CA LEU A 91 -4.03 11.48 -18.74
C LEU A 91 -3.27 11.15 -20.02
N MET A 92 -1.96 11.41 -20.04
CA MET A 92 -1.10 11.09 -21.19
C MET A 92 -0.94 9.59 -21.40
N SER A 93 -1.01 8.76 -20.35
CA SER A 93 -1.07 7.30 -20.47
C SER A 93 -2.23 6.82 -21.32
N GLY A 94 -3.34 7.57 -21.37
CA GLY A 94 -4.47 7.28 -22.25
C GLY A 94 -4.23 7.61 -23.73
N HIS A 95 -3.15 8.28 -24.11
CA HIS A 95 -2.83 8.66 -25.49
C HIS A 95 -1.66 7.89 -26.09
N VAL A 96 -1.05 6.97 -25.35
CA VAL A 96 0.14 6.24 -25.82
C VAL A 96 -0.20 5.16 -26.83
N SER A 97 0.77 4.89 -27.72
CA SER A 97 0.74 3.80 -28.69
C SER A 97 1.95 2.86 -28.57
N ALA A 98 2.84 3.10 -27.60
CA ALA A 98 4.06 2.32 -27.43
C ALA A 98 4.39 2.12 -25.94
N LEU A 99 5.01 0.97 -25.61
CA LEU A 99 5.41 0.61 -24.26
C LEU A 99 6.31 1.67 -23.61
N GLY A 100 7.32 2.18 -24.32
CA GLY A 100 8.24 3.16 -23.76
C GLY A 100 7.58 4.45 -23.31
N ALA A 101 6.58 4.93 -24.06
CA ALA A 101 5.79 6.10 -23.67
C ALA A 101 4.93 5.80 -22.43
N LEU A 102 4.32 4.60 -22.36
CA LEU A 102 3.52 4.19 -21.21
C LEU A 102 4.39 4.10 -19.95
N ILE A 103 5.55 3.48 -20.03
CA ILE A 103 6.54 3.41 -18.94
C ILE A 103 6.92 4.82 -18.48
N PHE A 104 7.29 5.70 -19.43
CA PHE A 104 7.68 7.07 -19.10
C PHE A 104 6.58 7.81 -18.29
N TYR A 105 5.33 7.74 -18.76
CA TYR A 105 4.24 8.39 -18.04
C TYR A 105 3.93 7.72 -16.70
N ARG A 106 4.09 6.40 -16.56
CA ARG A 106 3.94 5.72 -15.27
C ARG A 106 5.03 6.09 -14.26
N VAL A 107 6.28 6.27 -14.70
CA VAL A 107 7.35 6.84 -13.86
C VAL A 107 7.00 8.25 -13.42
N LEU A 108 6.46 9.07 -14.34
CA LEU A 108 6.04 10.43 -14.04
C LEU A 108 4.87 10.49 -13.05
N VAL A 109 3.93 9.55 -13.14
CA VAL A 109 2.86 9.35 -12.14
C VAL A 109 3.48 9.06 -10.79
N GLY A 110 4.39 8.07 -10.70
CA GLY A 110 5.07 7.73 -9.45
C GLY A 110 5.83 8.92 -8.84
N PHE A 111 6.52 9.70 -9.66
CA PHE A 111 7.17 10.95 -9.25
C PHE A 111 6.17 11.93 -8.60
N GLY A 112 5.04 12.19 -9.25
CA GLY A 112 4.03 13.12 -8.75
C GLY A 112 3.37 12.65 -7.46
N GLU A 113 2.97 11.36 -7.41
CA GLU A 113 2.34 10.76 -6.23
C GLU A 113 3.26 10.74 -5.00
N ALA A 114 4.58 10.59 -5.20
CA ALA A 114 5.55 10.64 -4.11
C ALA A 114 5.50 11.97 -3.34
N SER A 115 5.24 13.09 -4.01
CA SER A 115 5.10 14.40 -3.35
C SER A 115 3.90 14.42 -2.41
N PHE A 116 2.76 13.90 -2.89
CA PHE A 116 1.52 13.84 -2.13
C PHE A 116 1.64 12.86 -0.95
N GLY A 117 2.04 11.62 -1.21
CA GLY A 117 2.15 10.57 -0.19
C GLY A 117 3.12 10.93 0.95
N THR A 118 4.21 11.64 0.63
CA THR A 118 5.22 12.06 1.62
C THR A 118 4.76 13.27 2.46
N ILE A 119 4.10 14.24 1.85
CA ILE A 119 3.84 15.55 2.48
C ILE A 119 2.46 15.61 3.14
N SER A 120 1.44 15.00 2.53
CA SER A 120 0.04 15.19 2.93
C SER A 120 -0.32 14.66 4.30
N PRO A 121 0.22 13.52 4.81
CA PRO A 121 -0.06 13.07 6.17
C PRO A 121 0.37 14.09 7.22
N GLY A 122 1.54 14.72 7.05
CA GLY A 122 2.03 15.80 7.91
C GLY A 122 1.16 17.06 7.82
N TRP A 123 0.66 17.37 6.62
CA TRP A 123 -0.27 18.50 6.44
C TRP A 123 -1.59 18.24 7.18
N VAL A 124 -2.18 17.06 7.04
CA VAL A 124 -3.40 16.67 7.78
C VAL A 124 -3.17 16.72 9.29
N ALA A 125 -2.01 16.26 9.78
CA ALA A 125 -1.67 16.29 11.20
C ALA A 125 -1.64 17.71 11.78
N ASP A 126 -1.17 18.69 11.00
CA ASP A 126 -1.07 20.09 11.41
C ASP A 126 -2.41 20.86 11.32
N LEU A 127 -3.42 20.32 10.62
CA LEU A 127 -4.76 20.92 10.52
C LEU A 127 -5.60 20.76 11.79
N PHE A 128 -5.32 19.75 12.63
CA PHE A 128 -6.17 19.38 13.75
C PHE A 128 -5.41 19.29 15.08
N PRO A 129 -6.01 19.73 16.18
CA PRO A 129 -5.40 19.59 17.51
C PRO A 129 -5.25 18.12 17.90
N ALA A 130 -4.34 17.82 18.82
CA ALA A 130 -3.93 16.47 19.20
C ALA A 130 -5.10 15.51 19.48
N ASN A 131 -6.17 16.00 20.15
CA ASN A 131 -7.37 15.20 20.49
C ASN A 131 -8.25 14.82 19.27
N ARG A 132 -8.08 15.47 18.09
CA ARG A 132 -8.83 15.20 16.86
C ARG A 132 -7.95 14.73 15.71
N ARG A 133 -6.63 14.87 15.85
CA ARG A 133 -5.64 14.52 14.83
C ARG A 133 -5.78 13.07 14.37
N ASN A 134 -5.89 12.14 15.32
CA ASN A 134 -6.02 10.72 14.99
C ASN A 134 -7.25 10.41 14.12
N ASN A 135 -8.38 11.02 14.44
CA ASN A 135 -9.60 10.83 13.64
C ASN A 135 -9.46 11.41 12.23
N ALA A 136 -8.83 12.59 12.08
CA ALA A 136 -8.58 13.19 10.79
C ALA A 136 -7.63 12.34 9.93
N ILE A 137 -6.56 11.83 10.52
CA ILE A 137 -5.61 10.92 9.85
C ILE A 137 -6.30 9.60 9.47
N SER A 138 -7.16 9.06 10.33
CA SER A 138 -7.94 7.85 10.03
C SER A 138 -8.88 8.05 8.84
N ILE A 139 -9.58 9.19 8.77
CA ILE A 139 -10.44 9.54 7.63
C ILE A 139 -9.60 9.67 6.36
N PHE A 140 -8.45 10.34 6.44
CA PHE A 140 -7.54 10.49 5.31
C PHE A 140 -7.08 9.13 4.77
N TYR A 141 -6.69 8.20 5.64
CA TYR A 141 -6.24 6.87 5.24
C TYR A 141 -7.37 5.90 4.87
N LEU A 142 -8.61 6.17 5.25
CA LEU A 142 -9.79 5.40 4.79
C LEU A 142 -9.95 5.49 3.26
N ALA A 143 -9.43 6.55 2.64
CA ALA A 143 -9.42 6.71 1.20
C ALA A 143 -8.60 5.62 0.46
N ILE A 144 -7.62 4.98 1.14
CA ILE A 144 -6.76 3.95 0.53
C ILE A 144 -7.56 2.72 0.04
N PRO A 145 -8.24 1.96 0.91
CA PRO A 145 -9.00 0.80 0.45
C PRO A 145 -10.16 1.17 -0.46
N VAL A 146 -10.80 2.33 -0.23
CA VAL A 146 -11.93 2.79 -1.05
C VAL A 146 -11.46 3.20 -2.44
N GLY A 147 -10.39 4.00 -2.55
CA GLY A 147 -9.79 4.41 -3.81
C GLY A 147 -9.27 3.22 -4.61
N SER A 148 -8.58 2.28 -3.93
CA SER A 148 -8.12 1.04 -4.56
C SER A 148 -9.27 0.24 -5.16
N ALA A 149 -10.36 0.06 -4.42
CA ALA A 149 -11.55 -0.64 -4.93
C ALA A 149 -12.15 0.08 -6.15
N PHE A 150 -12.25 1.41 -6.09
CA PHE A 150 -12.75 2.20 -7.21
C PHE A 150 -11.85 2.10 -8.45
N GLY A 151 -10.54 2.00 -8.28
CA GLY A 151 -9.61 1.78 -9.38
C GLY A 151 -9.94 0.51 -10.17
N TYR A 152 -10.19 -0.61 -9.49
CA TYR A 152 -10.61 -1.85 -10.13
C TYR A 152 -12.01 -1.76 -10.72
N ILE A 153 -13.00 -1.26 -9.97
CA ILE A 153 -14.42 -1.26 -10.36
C ILE A 153 -14.65 -0.29 -11.52
N ILE A 154 -14.23 0.97 -11.35
CA ILE A 154 -14.46 2.03 -12.35
C ILE A 154 -13.53 1.79 -13.55
N GLY A 155 -12.27 1.42 -13.30
CA GLY A 155 -11.31 1.14 -14.36
C GLY A 155 -11.79 0.05 -15.31
N SER A 156 -12.23 -1.10 -14.79
CA SER A 156 -12.75 -2.19 -15.63
C SER A 156 -14.07 -1.83 -16.32
N ALA A 157 -14.99 -1.15 -15.64
CA ALA A 157 -16.27 -0.74 -16.21
C ALA A 157 -16.13 0.29 -17.34
N VAL A 158 -15.27 1.28 -17.17
CA VAL A 158 -14.98 2.29 -18.21
C VAL A 158 -14.23 1.65 -19.37
N ALA A 159 -13.24 0.80 -19.08
CA ALA A 159 -12.48 0.12 -20.12
C ALA A 159 -13.35 -0.84 -20.96
N ALA A 160 -14.30 -1.54 -20.34
CA ALA A 160 -15.22 -2.43 -21.05
C ALA A 160 -16.13 -1.69 -22.04
N ARG A 161 -16.52 -0.44 -21.75
CA ARG A 161 -17.47 0.35 -22.55
C ARG A 161 -16.80 1.31 -23.53
N TYR A 162 -15.70 1.93 -23.13
CA TYR A 162 -15.08 3.04 -23.85
C TYR A 162 -13.61 2.76 -24.20
N GLY A 163 -13.10 1.56 -23.89
CA GLY A 163 -11.70 1.20 -24.07
C GLY A 163 -10.80 1.66 -22.91
N TRP A 164 -9.62 1.01 -22.79
CA TRP A 164 -8.70 1.23 -21.68
C TRP A 164 -8.14 2.67 -21.61
N ARG A 165 -8.01 3.33 -22.76
CA ARG A 165 -7.57 4.73 -22.82
C ARG A 165 -8.52 5.67 -22.09
N ALA A 166 -9.83 5.45 -22.26
CA ALA A 166 -10.84 6.25 -21.58
C ALA A 166 -10.72 6.14 -20.04
N ALA A 167 -10.33 4.98 -19.51
CA ALA A 167 -10.13 4.81 -18.07
C ALA A 167 -9.05 5.76 -17.53
N PHE A 168 -7.92 5.88 -18.22
CA PHE A 168 -6.87 6.86 -17.85
C PHE A 168 -7.33 8.32 -17.99
N LEU A 169 -8.08 8.64 -19.02
CA LEU A 169 -8.63 10.00 -19.20
C LEU A 169 -9.59 10.36 -18.06
N TRP A 170 -10.49 9.44 -17.69
CA TRP A 170 -11.44 9.64 -16.60
C TRP A 170 -10.75 9.79 -15.22
N ALA A 171 -9.63 9.11 -15.00
CA ALA A 171 -8.86 9.27 -13.76
C ALA A 171 -8.03 10.56 -13.74
N GLY A 172 -7.44 10.96 -14.87
CA GLY A 172 -6.55 12.10 -14.96
C GLY A 172 -7.27 13.46 -14.84
N TYR A 173 -8.45 13.64 -15.46
CA TYR A 173 -9.16 14.92 -15.42
C TYR A 173 -9.54 15.40 -14.02
N PRO A 174 -10.15 14.57 -13.14
CA PRO A 174 -10.46 14.99 -11.78
C PRO A 174 -9.23 15.42 -10.99
N GLY A 175 -8.10 14.75 -11.20
CA GLY A 175 -6.85 15.07 -10.53
C GLY A 175 -6.33 16.46 -10.93
N LEU A 176 -6.38 16.83 -12.22
CA LEU A 176 -6.02 18.18 -12.67
C LEU A 176 -6.91 19.25 -12.03
N LEU A 177 -8.21 19.00 -11.91
CA LEU A 177 -9.13 19.91 -11.23
C LEU A 177 -8.76 20.08 -9.75
N LEU A 178 -8.50 18.96 -9.05
CA LEU A 178 -8.12 18.99 -7.63
C LEU A 178 -6.74 19.61 -7.41
N ALA A 179 -5.80 19.46 -8.35
CA ALA A 179 -4.51 20.15 -8.32
C ALA A 179 -4.71 21.68 -8.26
N PHE A 180 -5.65 22.19 -9.05
CA PHE A 180 -5.98 23.62 -9.03
C PHE A 180 -6.63 24.03 -7.70
N LEU A 181 -7.52 23.22 -7.14
CA LEU A 181 -8.16 23.51 -5.85
C LEU A 181 -7.17 23.56 -4.68
N LEU A 182 -6.04 22.87 -4.76
CA LEU A 182 -4.99 22.93 -3.74
C LEU A 182 -4.43 24.34 -3.52
N PHE A 183 -4.38 25.17 -4.56
CA PHE A 183 -3.94 26.56 -4.43
C PHE A 183 -4.88 27.42 -3.57
N LEU A 184 -6.14 27.02 -3.47
CA LEU A 184 -7.15 27.70 -2.66
C LEU A 184 -7.08 27.28 -1.18
N LEU A 185 -6.38 26.18 -0.86
CA LEU A 185 -6.25 25.69 0.51
C LEU A 185 -5.29 26.56 1.32
N LYS A 186 -5.65 26.77 2.58
CA LYS A 186 -4.76 27.38 3.57
C LYS A 186 -3.81 26.33 4.15
N GLU A 187 -2.52 26.63 4.14
CA GLU A 187 -1.51 25.79 4.76
C GLU A 187 -1.32 26.24 6.21
N PRO A 188 -1.49 25.33 7.22
CA PRO A 188 -1.18 25.65 8.60
C PRO A 188 0.34 25.77 8.80
N PRO A 189 0.81 26.59 9.77
CA PRO A 189 2.20 26.55 10.17
C PRO A 189 2.62 25.14 10.59
N ARG A 190 3.85 24.75 10.27
CA ARG A 190 4.39 23.43 10.64
C ARG A 190 4.47 23.28 12.14
N GLY A 191 3.98 22.14 12.66
CA GLY A 191 3.93 21.88 14.09
C GLY A 191 2.99 22.82 14.86
N ALA A 192 2.05 23.48 14.17
CA ALA A 192 1.11 24.43 14.80
C ALA A 192 0.37 23.85 16.00
N THR A 193 0.11 22.55 15.97
CA THR A 193 -0.61 21.84 17.03
C THR A 193 0.31 21.24 18.10
N GLU A 194 1.62 21.15 17.87
CA GLU A 194 2.62 20.68 18.81
C GLU A 194 3.20 21.82 19.66
N GLN A 195 3.36 22.99 19.07
CA GLN A 195 3.80 24.21 19.78
C GLN A 195 2.81 24.62 20.89
N ALA A 196 1.51 24.28 20.71
CA ALA A 196 0.49 24.55 21.72
C ALA A 196 0.58 23.65 22.97
N VAL A 197 1.37 22.57 22.95
CA VAL A 197 1.46 21.56 24.02
C VAL A 197 2.83 21.56 24.71
N GLY A 198 3.79 22.39 24.27
CA GLY A 198 5.13 22.45 24.89
C GLY A 198 5.94 21.15 24.74
N ALA A 199 5.63 20.32 23.75
CA ALA A 199 6.35 19.08 23.52
C ALA A 199 7.80 19.38 23.12
N LEU A 200 8.75 18.99 23.96
CA LEU A 200 10.16 18.97 23.63
C LEU A 200 10.37 18.21 22.32
N LYS A 201 10.95 18.87 21.33
CA LYS A 201 11.41 18.19 20.12
C LYS A 201 12.42 17.12 20.55
N ALA A 202 12.02 15.85 20.52
CA ALA A 202 13.00 14.79 20.56
C ALA A 202 13.87 14.95 19.31
N GLU A 203 15.15 15.27 19.50
CA GLU A 203 16.08 15.31 18.37
C GLU A 203 16.08 13.94 17.71
N PRO A 204 15.88 13.87 16.38
CA PRO A 204 16.00 12.59 15.69
C PRO A 204 17.44 12.11 15.87
N PRO A 205 17.66 10.83 16.21
CA PRO A 205 19.01 10.28 16.31
C PRO A 205 19.75 10.50 14.98
N GLY A 206 21.00 10.94 15.09
CA GLY A 206 21.79 11.53 14.03
C GLY A 206 21.93 10.73 12.74
N GLY A 207 21.32 11.21 11.66
CA GLY A 207 21.66 10.85 10.28
C GLY A 207 21.43 9.37 9.90
N TRP A 208 22.09 8.92 8.84
CA TRP A 208 21.98 7.58 8.27
C TRP A 208 22.41 6.43 9.21
N ARG A 209 23.14 6.72 10.28
CA ARG A 209 23.59 5.71 11.25
C ARG A 209 22.44 5.01 11.95
N VAL A 210 21.31 5.70 12.17
CA VAL A 210 20.11 5.11 12.81
C VAL A 210 19.58 3.89 12.04
N TYR A 211 19.62 3.92 10.71
CA TYR A 211 19.16 2.78 9.89
C TYR A 211 20.06 1.56 10.04
N ARG A 212 21.38 1.76 10.22
CA ARG A 212 22.30 0.67 10.52
C ARG A 212 22.06 0.11 11.92
N GLU A 213 21.71 0.94 12.88
CA GLU A 213 21.38 0.51 14.24
C GLU A 213 20.12 -0.35 14.30
N LEU A 214 19.15 -0.17 13.40
CA LEU A 214 17.95 -1.00 13.34
C LEU A 214 18.26 -2.49 13.15
N PHE A 215 19.35 -2.82 12.47
CA PHE A 215 19.78 -4.23 12.29
C PHE A 215 20.26 -4.88 13.60
N ASN A 216 20.56 -4.10 14.63
CA ASN A 216 20.93 -4.62 15.97
C ASN A 216 19.69 -5.07 16.77
N TYR A 217 18.47 -4.89 16.25
CA TYR A 217 17.22 -5.31 16.87
C TYR A 217 16.66 -6.56 16.13
N PRO A 218 16.98 -7.80 16.55
CA PRO A 218 16.59 -9.01 15.81
C PRO A 218 15.07 -9.15 15.62
N ARG A 219 14.28 -8.71 16.59
CA ARG A 219 12.82 -8.72 16.47
C ARG A 219 12.34 -7.80 15.35
N TYR A 220 12.92 -6.60 15.24
CA TYR A 220 12.64 -5.67 14.16
C TYR A 220 12.97 -6.30 12.80
N VAL A 221 14.17 -6.90 12.68
CA VAL A 221 14.61 -7.55 11.43
C VAL A 221 13.66 -8.67 11.03
N LEU A 222 13.21 -9.51 11.96
CA LEU A 222 12.27 -10.60 11.68
C LEU A 222 10.89 -10.08 11.29
N VAL A 223 10.40 -9.00 11.91
CA VAL A 223 9.13 -8.36 11.54
C VAL A 223 9.23 -7.85 10.11
N ILE A 224 10.31 -7.13 9.76
CA ILE A 224 10.49 -6.54 8.43
C ILE A 224 10.69 -7.63 7.37
N ALA A 225 11.49 -8.66 7.63
CA ALA A 225 11.69 -9.74 6.67
C ALA A 225 10.38 -10.46 6.30
N GLY A 226 9.54 -10.76 7.29
CA GLY A 226 8.21 -11.32 7.06
C GLY A 226 7.29 -10.34 6.33
N TYR A 227 7.36 -9.04 6.65
CA TYR A 227 6.53 -8.02 6.02
C TYR A 227 6.94 -7.77 4.55
N VAL A 228 8.22 -7.77 4.24
CA VAL A 228 8.73 -7.72 2.86
C VAL A 228 8.16 -8.87 2.03
N ALA A 229 8.24 -10.11 2.54
CA ALA A 229 7.73 -11.27 1.83
C ALA A 229 6.19 -11.21 1.66
N GLN A 230 5.45 -10.73 2.67
CA GLN A 230 4.01 -10.53 2.56
C GLN A 230 3.66 -9.46 1.52
N THR A 231 4.38 -8.32 1.54
CA THR A 231 4.16 -7.22 0.60
C THR A 231 4.54 -7.62 -0.82
N PHE A 232 5.59 -8.45 -0.96
CA PHE A 232 5.91 -9.07 -2.25
C PHE A 232 4.72 -9.87 -2.80
N ALA A 233 4.10 -10.73 -2.00
CA ALA A 233 2.90 -11.44 -2.43
C ALA A 233 1.75 -10.48 -2.77
N LEU A 234 1.51 -9.46 -1.93
CA LEU A 234 0.43 -8.49 -2.10
C LEU A 234 0.55 -7.71 -3.42
N GLY A 235 1.76 -7.28 -3.80
CA GLY A 235 2.00 -6.57 -5.07
C GLY A 235 1.64 -7.40 -6.30
N GLY A 236 2.04 -8.68 -6.30
CA GLY A 236 1.66 -9.61 -7.35
C GLY A 236 0.15 -9.91 -7.37
N PHE A 237 -0.47 -10.09 -6.20
CA PHE A 237 -1.93 -10.26 -6.11
C PHE A 237 -2.68 -9.05 -6.67
N ALA A 238 -2.28 -7.84 -6.27
CA ALA A 238 -2.94 -6.61 -6.70
C ALA A 238 -2.94 -6.46 -8.22
N LEU A 239 -1.85 -6.82 -8.89
CA LEU A 239 -1.75 -6.69 -10.35
C LEU A 239 -2.41 -7.85 -11.09
N TRP A 240 -2.14 -9.10 -10.66
CA TRP A 240 -2.45 -10.26 -11.47
C TRP A 240 -3.76 -10.98 -11.13
N ALA A 241 -4.33 -10.82 -9.93
CA ALA A 241 -5.53 -11.56 -9.56
C ALA A 241 -6.77 -11.21 -10.40
N PRO A 242 -7.06 -9.93 -10.74
CA PRO A 242 -8.17 -9.63 -11.66
C PRO A 242 -7.94 -10.22 -13.05
N THR A 243 -6.71 -10.14 -13.55
CA THR A 243 -6.31 -10.69 -14.85
C THR A 243 -6.40 -12.23 -14.87
N PHE A 244 -6.04 -12.88 -13.76
CA PHE A 244 -6.19 -14.34 -13.59
C PHE A 244 -7.66 -14.78 -13.66
N LEU A 245 -8.55 -14.09 -12.94
CA LEU A 245 -10.00 -14.40 -13.01
C LEU A 245 -10.55 -14.24 -14.42
N TYR A 246 -10.11 -13.23 -15.16
CA TYR A 246 -10.53 -13.02 -16.53
C TYR A 246 -9.93 -14.04 -17.51
N ARG A 247 -8.59 -14.23 -17.50
CA ARG A 247 -7.89 -15.06 -18.51
C ARG A 247 -8.02 -16.55 -18.27
N VAL A 248 -7.97 -16.98 -17.00
CA VAL A 248 -7.93 -18.40 -16.64
C VAL A 248 -9.32 -18.94 -16.37
N HIS A 249 -10.13 -18.19 -15.63
CA HIS A 249 -11.50 -18.60 -15.32
C HIS A 249 -12.55 -18.10 -16.31
N HIS A 250 -12.14 -17.35 -17.35
CA HIS A 250 -13.06 -16.79 -18.36
C HIS A 250 -14.20 -15.96 -17.76
N MET A 251 -13.96 -15.37 -16.58
CA MET A 251 -14.91 -14.46 -15.93
C MET A 251 -15.06 -13.19 -16.77
N GLY A 252 -16.24 -12.59 -16.80
CA GLY A 252 -16.44 -11.33 -17.52
C GLY A 252 -15.44 -10.27 -17.06
N TYR A 253 -14.89 -9.51 -18.00
CA TYR A 253 -13.80 -8.54 -17.72
C TYR A 253 -14.20 -7.51 -16.63
N GLU A 254 -15.36 -6.85 -16.80
CA GLU A 254 -15.91 -5.91 -15.82
C GLU A 254 -16.23 -6.61 -14.49
N GLU A 255 -16.74 -7.85 -14.57
CA GLU A 255 -17.10 -8.64 -13.40
C GLU A 255 -15.87 -9.00 -12.55
N ALA A 256 -14.74 -9.36 -13.18
CA ALA A 256 -13.48 -9.66 -12.48
C ALA A 256 -12.97 -8.44 -11.71
N GLY A 257 -12.93 -7.26 -12.33
CA GLY A 257 -12.54 -6.02 -11.68
C GLY A 257 -13.49 -5.64 -10.53
N ARG A 258 -14.80 -5.73 -10.74
CA ARG A 258 -15.81 -5.47 -9.71
C ARG A 258 -15.70 -6.44 -8.53
N TYR A 259 -15.59 -7.73 -8.81
CA TYR A 259 -15.42 -8.74 -7.77
C TYR A 259 -14.18 -8.48 -6.93
N PHE A 260 -13.03 -8.26 -7.58
CA PHE A 260 -11.77 -8.04 -6.89
C PHE A 260 -11.79 -6.75 -6.05
N GLY A 261 -12.29 -5.65 -6.61
CA GLY A 261 -12.41 -4.37 -5.91
C GLY A 261 -13.34 -4.43 -4.70
N LEU A 262 -14.53 -5.03 -4.83
CA LEU A 262 -15.45 -5.22 -3.70
C LEU A 262 -14.85 -6.13 -2.63
N SER A 263 -14.23 -7.24 -3.03
CA SER A 263 -13.53 -8.13 -2.09
C SER A 263 -12.42 -7.40 -1.35
N LEU A 264 -11.63 -6.56 -2.03
CA LEU A 264 -10.54 -5.79 -1.43
C LEU A 264 -11.04 -4.84 -0.34
N VAL A 265 -12.06 -4.04 -0.62
CA VAL A 265 -12.55 -3.06 0.37
C VAL A 265 -13.23 -3.76 1.55
N VAL A 266 -14.07 -4.76 1.30
CA VAL A 266 -14.78 -5.47 2.37
C VAL A 266 -13.79 -6.24 3.26
N THR A 267 -12.96 -7.08 2.65
CA THR A 267 -11.99 -7.89 3.41
C THR A 267 -10.93 -7.00 4.07
N GLY A 268 -10.44 -5.97 3.36
CA GLY A 268 -9.44 -5.05 3.89
C GLY A 268 -9.90 -4.31 5.14
N LEU A 269 -11.10 -3.74 5.12
CA LEU A 269 -11.66 -3.03 6.28
C LEU A 269 -11.96 -3.97 7.43
N VAL A 270 -12.70 -5.04 7.17
CA VAL A 270 -13.12 -5.98 8.23
C VAL A 270 -11.94 -6.69 8.85
N ALA A 271 -11.00 -7.19 8.02
CA ALA A 271 -9.84 -7.92 8.51
C ALA A 271 -8.85 -7.01 9.28
N THR A 272 -8.60 -5.80 8.81
CA THR A 272 -7.71 -4.87 9.53
C THR A 272 -8.23 -4.56 10.92
N LEU A 273 -9.53 -4.31 11.06
CA LEU A 273 -10.16 -4.10 12.37
C LEU A 273 -10.12 -5.37 13.22
N ALA A 274 -10.58 -6.49 12.67
CA ALA A 274 -10.59 -7.77 13.38
C ALA A 274 -9.19 -8.20 13.84
N GLY A 275 -8.19 -8.06 12.98
CA GLY A 275 -6.80 -8.36 13.28
C GLY A 275 -6.23 -7.49 14.39
N GLY A 276 -6.50 -6.18 14.37
CA GLY A 276 -6.09 -5.25 15.41
C GLY A 276 -6.69 -5.60 16.78
N PHE A 277 -8.01 -5.83 16.83
CA PHE A 277 -8.68 -6.22 18.08
C PHE A 277 -8.25 -7.59 18.59
N ALA A 278 -8.23 -8.61 17.74
CA ALA A 278 -7.85 -9.97 18.10
C ALA A 278 -6.39 -10.01 18.59
N ALA A 279 -5.47 -9.37 17.87
CA ALA A 279 -4.07 -9.33 18.24
C ALA A 279 -3.85 -8.61 19.58
N THR A 280 -4.53 -7.49 19.83
CA THR A 280 -4.43 -6.75 21.09
C THR A 280 -5.00 -7.55 22.26
N ALA A 281 -6.17 -8.19 22.09
CA ALA A 281 -6.76 -9.04 23.11
C ALA A 281 -5.86 -10.25 23.45
N TRP A 282 -5.26 -10.86 22.43
CA TRP A 282 -4.33 -11.98 22.60
C TRP A 282 -3.02 -11.52 23.24
N GLN A 283 -2.48 -10.38 22.80
CA GLN A 283 -1.24 -9.79 23.35
C GLN A 283 -1.35 -9.52 24.86
N ARG A 284 -2.47 -8.99 25.31
CA ARG A 284 -2.74 -8.74 26.75
C ARG A 284 -2.71 -10.02 27.60
N ARG A 285 -3.09 -11.16 27.01
CA ARG A 285 -3.13 -12.45 27.72
C ARG A 285 -1.81 -13.21 27.71
N THR A 286 -1.02 -13.09 26.65
CA THR A 286 0.13 -13.99 26.39
C THR A 286 1.46 -13.28 26.19
N GLY A 287 1.46 -11.96 25.97
CA GLY A 287 2.66 -11.21 25.60
C GLY A 287 3.25 -11.55 24.21
N THR A 288 2.56 -12.40 23.43
CA THR A 288 3.02 -12.85 22.09
C THR A 288 1.95 -12.73 21.01
N GLY A 289 0.80 -12.13 21.32
CA GLY A 289 -0.39 -12.11 20.46
C GLY A 289 -0.15 -11.45 19.11
N TYR A 290 0.56 -10.32 19.06
CA TYR A 290 0.88 -9.66 17.79
C TYR A 290 1.69 -10.58 16.87
N ALA A 291 2.75 -11.22 17.40
CA ALA A 291 3.57 -12.13 16.61
C ALA A 291 2.79 -13.36 16.12
N TRP A 292 1.89 -13.89 16.95
CA TRP A 292 1.02 -15.00 16.56
C TRP A 292 0.05 -14.65 15.45
N VAL A 293 -0.58 -13.45 15.50
CA VAL A 293 -1.50 -13.02 14.44
C VAL A 293 -0.75 -12.86 13.12
N LEU A 294 0.47 -12.31 13.12
CA LEU A 294 1.31 -12.24 11.92
C LEU A 294 1.61 -13.64 11.36
N ALA A 295 2.09 -14.55 12.21
CA ALA A 295 2.45 -15.90 11.79
C ALA A 295 1.25 -16.66 11.22
N LEU A 296 0.11 -16.63 11.93
CA LEU A 296 -1.11 -17.33 11.50
C LEU A 296 -1.71 -16.70 10.24
N SER A 297 -1.68 -15.36 10.12
CA SER A 297 -2.19 -14.71 8.91
C SER A 297 -1.46 -15.24 7.67
N SER A 298 -0.12 -15.24 7.65
CA SER A 298 0.63 -15.75 6.49
C SER A 298 0.53 -17.26 6.33
N LEU A 299 0.58 -18.02 7.43
CA LEU A 299 0.48 -19.48 7.38
C LEU A 299 -0.85 -19.96 6.79
N LEU A 300 -1.94 -19.25 7.08
CA LEU A 300 -3.26 -19.56 6.53
C LEU A 300 -3.48 -18.94 5.16
N THR A 301 -2.88 -17.77 4.90
CA THR A 301 -2.98 -17.14 3.58
C THR A 301 -2.29 -17.96 2.50
N ALA A 302 -1.15 -18.59 2.79
CA ALA A 302 -0.41 -19.38 1.80
C ALA A 302 -1.27 -20.51 1.19
N PRO A 303 -1.91 -21.42 1.96
CA PRO A 303 -2.79 -22.43 1.41
C PRO A 303 -4.07 -21.85 0.78
N ALA A 304 -4.63 -20.76 1.33
CA ALA A 304 -5.78 -20.10 0.71
C ALA A 304 -5.42 -19.53 -0.66
N ALA A 305 -4.25 -18.88 -0.80
CA ALA A 305 -3.74 -18.39 -2.06
C ALA A 305 -3.42 -19.53 -3.04
N PHE A 306 -2.86 -20.64 -2.54
CA PHE A 306 -2.63 -21.83 -3.36
C PHE A 306 -3.95 -22.35 -3.93
N VAL A 307 -4.97 -22.55 -3.10
CA VAL A 307 -6.31 -22.98 -3.56
C VAL A 307 -6.90 -21.97 -4.53
N ALA A 308 -6.76 -20.66 -4.29
CA ALA A 308 -7.29 -19.63 -5.16
C ALA A 308 -6.76 -19.74 -6.60
N PHE A 309 -5.46 -20.02 -6.76
CA PHE A 309 -4.85 -20.16 -8.09
C PHE A 309 -4.87 -21.58 -8.65
N ALA A 310 -5.00 -22.62 -7.80
CA ALA A 310 -5.04 -24.02 -8.26
C ALA A 310 -6.44 -24.51 -8.62
N ALA A 311 -7.50 -23.94 -8.06
CA ALA A 311 -8.85 -24.39 -8.25
C ALA A 311 -9.30 -24.25 -9.71
N ALA A 312 -9.87 -25.32 -10.28
CA ALA A 312 -10.51 -25.30 -11.60
C ALA A 312 -11.91 -24.63 -11.55
N ASP A 313 -12.58 -24.72 -10.41
CA ASP A 313 -13.90 -24.11 -10.22
C ASP A 313 -13.77 -22.63 -9.84
N LEU A 314 -14.46 -21.76 -10.58
CA LEU A 314 -14.45 -20.31 -10.36
C LEU A 314 -14.95 -19.92 -8.97
N THR A 315 -15.96 -20.61 -8.43
CA THR A 315 -16.55 -20.28 -7.12
C THR A 315 -15.55 -20.57 -6.00
N ILE A 316 -14.88 -21.71 -6.08
CA ILE A 316 -13.82 -22.09 -5.13
C ILE A 316 -12.67 -21.09 -5.22
N SER A 317 -12.22 -20.75 -6.44
CA SER A 317 -11.18 -19.74 -6.65
C SER A 317 -11.56 -18.39 -6.04
N LYS A 318 -12.76 -17.88 -6.28
CA LYS A 318 -13.28 -16.64 -5.71
C LYS A 318 -13.30 -16.66 -4.19
N ILE A 319 -13.88 -17.70 -3.58
CA ILE A 319 -13.95 -17.82 -2.12
C ILE A 319 -12.54 -17.88 -1.52
N ALA A 320 -11.65 -18.66 -2.09
CA ALA A 320 -10.27 -18.78 -1.62
C ALA A 320 -9.48 -17.48 -1.78
N LEU A 321 -9.70 -16.74 -2.89
CA LEU A 321 -9.11 -15.43 -3.13
C LEU A 321 -9.57 -14.40 -2.08
N ALA A 322 -10.89 -14.33 -1.82
CA ALA A 322 -11.43 -13.46 -0.78
C ALA A 322 -10.91 -13.84 0.63
N ALA A 323 -10.81 -15.14 0.92
CA ALA A 323 -10.23 -15.63 2.18
C ALA A 323 -8.75 -15.25 2.29
N ALA A 324 -7.96 -15.40 1.22
CA ALA A 324 -6.56 -15.00 1.20
C ALA A 324 -6.41 -13.49 1.45
N MET A 325 -7.24 -12.65 0.80
CA MET A 325 -7.26 -11.20 1.04
C MET A 325 -7.63 -10.87 2.49
N PHE A 326 -8.65 -11.50 3.05
CA PHE A 326 -9.02 -11.32 4.45
C PHE A 326 -7.87 -11.67 5.39
N LEU A 327 -7.26 -12.82 5.21
CA LEU A 327 -6.18 -13.30 6.06
C LEU A 327 -4.93 -12.42 5.98
N ILE A 328 -4.56 -11.92 4.80
CA ILE A 328 -3.39 -11.05 4.63
C ILE A 328 -3.58 -9.69 5.32
N PHE A 329 -4.80 -9.15 5.31
CA PHE A 329 -5.12 -7.87 5.94
C PHE A 329 -5.24 -7.95 7.47
N LEU A 330 -5.40 -9.15 8.06
CA LEU A 330 -5.35 -9.33 9.52
C LEU A 330 -4.02 -8.86 10.12
N ALA A 331 -2.94 -8.96 9.37
CA ALA A 331 -1.59 -8.56 9.81
C ALA A 331 -1.37 -7.04 9.86
N THR A 332 -2.21 -6.24 9.20
CA THR A 332 -1.96 -4.80 8.96
C THR A 332 -1.76 -4.00 10.25
N GLY A 333 -2.64 -4.14 11.23
CA GLY A 333 -2.51 -3.46 12.54
C GLY A 333 -1.33 -3.99 13.35
N PRO A 334 -1.28 -5.31 13.60
CA PRO A 334 -0.22 -5.94 14.38
C PRO A 334 1.20 -5.69 13.87
N VAL A 335 1.44 -5.69 12.55
CA VAL A 335 2.78 -5.45 12.00
C VAL A 335 3.27 -4.04 12.30
N ASN A 336 2.42 -3.04 12.11
CA ASN A 336 2.78 -1.64 12.42
C ASN A 336 3.02 -1.44 13.92
N THR A 337 2.24 -2.09 14.78
CA THR A 337 2.47 -2.06 16.23
C THR A 337 3.82 -2.67 16.60
N LEU A 338 4.14 -3.84 16.07
CA LEU A 338 5.44 -4.50 16.36
C LEU A 338 6.63 -3.71 15.83
N ILE A 339 6.55 -3.06 14.68
CA ILE A 339 7.61 -2.17 14.17
C ILE A 339 7.96 -1.12 15.24
N LEU A 340 6.95 -0.53 15.88
CA LEU A 340 7.13 0.52 16.88
C LEU A 340 7.57 -0.03 18.25
N GLU A 341 7.15 -1.24 18.61
CA GLU A 341 7.47 -1.86 19.91
C GLU A 341 8.84 -2.57 19.94
N THR A 342 9.39 -2.91 18.78
CA THR A 342 10.67 -3.64 18.68
C THR A 342 11.90 -2.75 18.76
N VAL A 343 11.71 -1.43 18.79
CA VAL A 343 12.80 -0.44 18.85
C VAL A 343 12.55 0.61 19.94
N PRO A 344 13.59 1.27 20.46
CA PRO A 344 13.45 2.37 21.41
C PRO A 344 12.58 3.51 20.86
N VAL A 345 11.94 4.28 21.77
CA VAL A 345 11.01 5.37 21.41
C VAL A 345 11.64 6.38 20.44
N GLY A 346 12.90 6.77 20.68
CA GLY A 346 13.63 7.71 19.81
C GLY A 346 13.92 7.21 18.40
N MET A 347 13.77 5.91 18.12
CA MET A 347 14.02 5.31 16.81
C MET A 347 12.73 4.93 16.04
N ARG A 348 11.56 5.10 16.63
CA ARG A 348 10.28 4.64 16.05
C ARG A 348 9.98 5.22 14.67
N ALA A 349 10.21 6.52 14.48
CA ALA A 349 10.02 7.16 13.19
C ALA A 349 10.95 6.58 12.11
N SER A 350 12.23 6.38 12.46
CA SER A 350 13.22 5.77 11.57
C SER A 350 12.90 4.31 11.26
N ALA A 351 12.36 3.55 12.24
CA ALA A 351 11.95 2.18 12.05
C ALA A 351 10.76 2.07 11.08
N MET A 352 9.76 2.98 11.19
CA MET A 352 8.66 3.04 10.24
C MET A 352 9.15 3.42 8.83
N ALA A 353 10.02 4.42 8.71
CA ALA A 353 10.59 4.80 7.42
C ALA A 353 11.41 3.67 6.79
N GLY A 354 12.26 3.00 7.59
CA GLY A 354 13.02 1.82 7.16
C GLY A 354 12.13 0.65 6.75
N SER A 355 10.99 0.46 7.43
CA SER A 355 9.99 -0.53 7.07
C SER A 355 9.38 -0.22 5.70
N ILE A 356 8.87 1.00 5.49
CA ILE A 356 8.26 1.44 4.23
C ILE A 356 9.26 1.28 3.08
N PHE A 357 10.50 1.72 3.30
CA PHE A 357 11.58 1.51 2.33
C PHE A 357 11.74 0.03 1.97
N SER A 358 11.87 -0.83 2.98
CA SER A 358 12.16 -2.24 2.78
C SER A 358 11.04 -2.99 2.07
N ILE A 359 9.78 -2.75 2.45
CA ILE A 359 8.63 -3.45 1.84
C ILE A 359 8.42 -3.08 0.38
N HIS A 360 8.71 -1.83 0.00
CA HIS A 360 8.63 -1.43 -1.39
C HIS A 360 9.86 -1.86 -2.19
N MET A 361 11.07 -1.61 -1.66
CA MET A 361 12.32 -1.93 -2.37
C MET A 361 12.54 -3.43 -2.58
N PHE A 362 12.19 -4.27 -1.60
CA PHE A 362 12.41 -5.72 -1.67
C PHE A 362 11.11 -6.53 -1.81
N GLY A 363 9.94 -5.87 -1.72
CA GLY A 363 8.63 -6.49 -1.82
C GLY A 363 7.95 -6.23 -3.16
N ASP A 364 6.97 -5.34 -3.17
CA ASP A 364 6.03 -5.13 -4.28
C ASP A 364 6.65 -4.52 -5.55
N LEU A 365 7.86 -3.98 -5.50
CA LEU A 365 8.60 -3.53 -6.68
C LEU A 365 8.87 -4.66 -7.68
N TRP A 366 9.16 -5.87 -7.19
CA TRP A 366 9.65 -6.97 -8.01
C TRP A 366 8.60 -8.00 -8.40
N SER A 367 7.61 -8.22 -7.52
CA SER A 367 6.66 -9.32 -7.70
C SER A 367 5.79 -9.20 -8.95
N PRO A 368 5.30 -8.02 -9.38
CA PRO A 368 4.54 -7.91 -10.61
C PRO A 368 5.33 -8.36 -11.85
N ARG A 369 6.59 -7.92 -11.95
CA ARG A 369 7.48 -8.29 -13.05
C ARG A 369 7.87 -9.76 -13.01
N LEU A 370 8.17 -10.31 -11.83
CA LEU A 370 8.58 -11.71 -11.70
C LEU A 370 7.45 -12.67 -12.11
N VAL A 371 6.22 -12.40 -11.68
CA VAL A 371 5.06 -13.21 -12.12
C VAL A 371 4.88 -13.11 -13.63
N GLY A 372 4.98 -11.91 -14.21
CA GLY A 372 4.89 -11.71 -15.64
C GLY A 372 5.99 -12.45 -16.42
N TYR A 373 7.25 -12.33 -16.00
CA TYR A 373 8.38 -13.05 -16.60
C TYR A 373 8.17 -14.58 -16.59
N LEU A 374 7.75 -15.12 -15.46
CA LEU A 374 7.49 -16.56 -15.34
C LEU A 374 6.26 -16.99 -16.14
N SER A 375 5.24 -16.14 -16.24
CA SER A 375 4.07 -16.36 -17.09
C SER A 375 4.48 -16.50 -18.55
N ASP A 376 5.31 -15.58 -19.05
CA ASP A 376 5.81 -15.63 -20.42
C ASP A 376 6.71 -16.87 -20.66
N ARG A 377 7.60 -17.16 -19.71
CA ARG A 377 8.56 -18.27 -19.83
C ARG A 377 7.88 -19.66 -19.80
N TRP A 378 6.81 -19.80 -19.00
CA TRP A 378 6.09 -21.06 -18.86
C TRP A 378 4.86 -21.14 -19.78
N GLY A 379 4.48 -20.03 -20.42
CA GLY A 379 3.24 -19.92 -21.21
C GLY A 379 1.98 -20.02 -20.37
N ASP A 380 2.06 -19.79 -19.05
CA ASP A 380 1.00 -20.08 -18.09
C ASP A 380 1.01 -19.12 -16.91
N LEU A 381 0.07 -18.15 -16.92
CA LEU A 381 -0.11 -17.18 -15.85
C LEU A 381 -0.54 -17.84 -14.54
N GLN A 382 -1.42 -18.87 -14.61
CA GLN A 382 -1.90 -19.59 -13.44
C GLN A 382 -0.74 -20.24 -12.72
N LYS A 383 0.14 -20.94 -13.45
CA LYS A 383 1.32 -21.59 -12.89
C LYS A 383 2.28 -20.56 -12.27
N ALA A 384 2.52 -19.43 -12.93
CA ALA A 384 3.39 -18.38 -12.40
C ALA A 384 2.84 -17.80 -11.09
N ALA A 385 1.56 -17.43 -11.03
CA ALA A 385 0.91 -16.90 -9.83
C ALA A 385 0.89 -17.94 -8.70
N LEU A 386 0.60 -19.22 -9.01
CA LEU A 386 0.52 -20.33 -8.07
C LEU A 386 1.85 -20.58 -7.33
N TRP A 387 2.98 -20.46 -8.00
CA TRP A 387 4.28 -20.70 -7.38
C TRP A 387 4.83 -19.47 -6.66
N VAL A 388 4.70 -18.29 -7.27
CA VAL A 388 5.33 -17.07 -6.75
C VAL A 388 4.60 -16.54 -5.52
N LEU A 389 3.27 -16.42 -5.58
CA LEU A 389 2.52 -15.69 -4.56
C LEU A 389 2.35 -16.50 -3.27
N PRO A 390 1.88 -17.76 -3.30
CA PRO A 390 1.88 -18.62 -2.10
C PRO A 390 3.28 -18.88 -1.57
N GLY A 391 4.30 -19.03 -2.45
CA GLY A 391 5.69 -19.22 -2.06
C GLY A 391 6.23 -18.06 -1.21
N ALA A 392 5.95 -16.81 -1.60
CA ALA A 392 6.32 -15.65 -0.82
C ALA A 392 5.62 -15.60 0.55
N LEU A 393 4.35 -16.04 0.62
CA LEU A 393 3.61 -16.13 1.89
C LEU A 393 4.18 -17.21 2.82
N VAL A 394 4.68 -18.32 2.29
CA VAL A 394 5.41 -19.33 3.07
C VAL A 394 6.69 -18.74 3.66
N VAL A 395 7.44 -17.95 2.88
CA VAL A 395 8.62 -17.22 3.37
C VAL A 395 8.24 -16.23 4.47
N SER A 396 7.15 -15.49 4.30
CA SER A 396 6.61 -14.59 5.33
C SER A 396 6.27 -15.34 6.61
N ALA A 397 5.54 -16.47 6.49
CA ALA A 397 5.17 -17.32 7.61
C ALA A 397 6.39 -17.85 8.34
N PHE A 398 7.46 -18.25 7.63
CA PHE A 398 8.72 -18.70 8.22
C PHE A 398 9.33 -17.63 9.14
N PHE A 399 9.50 -16.40 8.66
CA PHE A 399 10.06 -15.32 9.47
C PHE A 399 9.17 -14.95 10.66
N TRP A 400 7.87 -14.94 10.49
CA TRP A 400 6.96 -14.58 11.57
C TRP A 400 6.76 -15.73 12.59
N CYS A 401 6.84 -16.99 12.18
CA CYS A 401 6.94 -18.11 13.12
C CYS A 401 8.24 -18.02 13.93
N TRP A 402 9.35 -17.67 13.29
CA TRP A 402 10.60 -17.43 13.99
C TRP A 402 10.49 -16.26 14.98
N LEU A 403 9.81 -15.18 14.61
CA LEU A 403 9.51 -14.07 15.51
C LEU A 403 8.71 -14.53 16.75
N VAL A 404 7.72 -15.40 16.58
CA VAL A 404 6.97 -15.99 17.72
C VAL A 404 7.91 -16.73 18.67
N LEU A 405 8.78 -17.61 18.13
CA LEU A 405 9.74 -18.37 18.92
C LEU A 405 10.73 -17.45 19.64
N TRP A 406 11.20 -16.42 18.96
CA TRP A 406 12.09 -15.43 19.55
C TRP A 406 11.43 -14.69 20.71
N THR A 407 10.21 -14.17 20.49
CA THR A 407 9.46 -13.43 21.52
C THR A 407 9.16 -14.31 22.74
N LYS A 408 8.80 -15.59 22.55
CA LYS A 408 8.61 -16.54 23.65
C LYS A 408 9.89 -16.74 24.48
N ARG A 409 11.05 -16.87 23.82
CA ARG A 409 12.34 -17.01 24.50
C ARG A 409 12.73 -15.78 25.31
N GLU A 410 12.48 -14.58 24.80
CA GLU A 410 12.72 -13.35 25.54
C GLU A 410 11.82 -13.24 26.77
N ASN A 411 10.52 -13.53 26.61
CA ASN A 411 9.57 -13.49 27.72
C ASN A 411 9.94 -14.52 28.81
N ALA A 412 10.38 -15.72 28.43
CA ALA A 412 10.83 -16.74 29.38
C ALA A 412 12.09 -16.30 30.14
N ARG A 413 13.05 -15.65 29.44
CA ARG A 413 14.25 -15.10 30.09
C ARG A 413 13.89 -13.97 31.06
N ALA A 414 12.98 -13.09 30.68
CA ALA A 414 12.51 -12.00 31.54
C ALA A 414 11.76 -12.51 32.78
N ALA A 415 11.10 -13.67 32.69
CA ALA A 415 10.41 -14.35 33.80
C ALA A 415 11.32 -15.22 34.68
N GLY A 416 12.64 -15.30 34.41
CA GLY A 416 13.60 -16.08 35.18
C GLY A 416 13.49 -17.61 35.03
N VAL A 417 12.83 -18.09 33.96
CA VAL A 417 12.67 -19.54 33.71
C VAL A 417 13.99 -20.11 33.16
N PRO A 418 14.57 -21.18 33.80
CA PRO A 418 15.80 -21.83 33.33
C PRO A 418 15.62 -22.40 31.92
N ARG A 419 16.72 -22.45 31.15
CA ARG A 419 16.74 -23.13 29.84
C ARG A 419 16.48 -24.61 30.00
N SER A 420 15.37 -25.13 29.52
CA SER A 420 15.16 -26.54 29.24
C SER A 420 15.80 -26.95 27.92
#